data_cda317b16bac6a601a3cf86c1941a49d
#
_entry.id   cda317b16bac6a601a3cf86c1941a49d
#
_cell.length_a   1.000
_cell.length_b   1.000
_cell.length_c   1.000
_cell.angle_alpha   90.00
_cell.angle_beta   90.00
_cell.angle_gamma   90.00
#
_symmetry.space_group_name_H-M   'P 1'
#
loop_
_entity.id
_entity.type
_entity.pdbx_description
1 polymer ?
#
loop_
_entity_poly.entity_id
_entity_poly.type
_entity_poly.pdbx_seq_one_letter_code
_entity_poly.pdbx_strand_id
1 'polypeptide(L)'
;MTEAPSALDRIARPGEITLGIELPLDNDWSPEGDARRKAEGRPYGVPDLSHYADLVRQIDAGGFAALWMRDVPVFDPKNFGDAGSVYDPFVNLGFLAGVTRNIALGTAGIVLPLRHPMMVAKAATSVDHLSGGRLILGLASGDRPVEYPLLGLDFERRGETFRKSFAYLRDAWKEGGLPLDDGRITPDLDLLPKPIQRPIPTIIAGNGQQSNEWIAEHMDGRFVYPGDLARMATQAADYRHLRAAAGGGRGVFVSAFHLDLADDPNEASTPRRFGARLGRKPLLDHLEGLRTARVDHLAVLLRPSRRPLPEVIDELAREVLPRLRRSSTQSAA
;
A
#
# COMPACT_ATOMS: atom_id res chain seq x y z
N MET A 1 6.36 -29.41 -5.77
CA MET A 1 5.89 -28.13 -6.29
C MET A 1 6.22 -27.10 -5.20
N THR A 2 7.11 -26.17 -5.44
CA THR A 2 7.35 -25.04 -4.51
C THR A 2 6.08 -24.21 -4.47
N GLU A 3 5.52 -24.01 -3.28
CA GLU A 3 4.37 -23.14 -3.04
C GLU A 3 4.65 -21.75 -3.61
N ALA A 4 3.69 -21.16 -4.32
CA ALA A 4 3.88 -19.80 -4.85
C ALA A 4 4.11 -18.83 -3.69
N PRO A 5 5.05 -17.88 -3.80
CA PRO A 5 5.32 -16.92 -2.71
C PRO A 5 4.05 -16.17 -2.34
N SER A 6 3.78 -16.03 -1.05
CA SER A 6 2.65 -15.24 -0.55
C SER A 6 2.74 -13.78 -1.03
N ALA A 7 1.65 -13.03 -0.97
CA ALA A 7 1.70 -11.61 -1.32
C ALA A 7 2.70 -10.83 -0.43
N LEU A 8 2.82 -11.19 0.85
CA LEU A 8 3.80 -10.57 1.75
C LEU A 8 5.25 -10.91 1.40
N ASP A 9 5.55 -12.14 0.94
CA ASP A 9 6.90 -12.54 0.55
C ASP A 9 7.41 -11.76 -0.67
N ARG A 10 6.49 -11.18 -1.46
CA ARG A 10 6.86 -10.31 -2.58
C ARG A 10 7.46 -8.99 -2.11
N ILE A 11 6.99 -8.46 -0.98
CA ILE A 11 7.40 -7.15 -0.44
C ILE A 11 8.37 -7.25 0.75
N ALA A 12 8.50 -8.40 1.39
CA ALA A 12 9.30 -8.57 2.60
C ALA A 12 10.21 -9.78 2.50
N ARG A 13 11.37 -9.59 1.88
CA ARG A 13 12.41 -10.62 1.77
C ARG A 13 13.48 -10.43 2.86
N PRO A 14 13.97 -11.49 3.50
CA PRO A 14 14.99 -11.39 4.55
C PRO A 14 16.24 -10.65 4.07
N GLY A 15 16.60 -9.54 4.74
CA GLY A 15 17.80 -8.76 4.45
C GLY A 15 17.76 -7.87 3.20
N GLU A 16 16.65 -7.87 2.46
CA GLU A 16 16.43 -7.00 1.31
C GLU A 16 15.46 -5.86 1.66
N ILE A 17 15.54 -4.77 0.91
CA ILE A 17 14.46 -3.79 0.79
C ILE A 17 13.86 -3.92 -0.60
N THR A 18 12.54 -3.86 -0.72
CA THR A 18 11.84 -3.93 -1.99
C THR A 18 11.20 -2.59 -2.32
N LEU A 19 10.93 -2.34 -3.61
CA LEU A 19 10.33 -1.11 -4.10
C LEU A 19 8.99 -1.40 -4.76
N GLY A 20 7.98 -0.60 -4.43
CA GLY A 20 6.67 -0.59 -5.07
C GLY A 20 6.26 0.80 -5.51
N ILE A 21 5.17 0.88 -6.26
CA ILE A 21 4.62 2.14 -6.77
C ILE A 21 3.27 2.40 -6.11
N GLU A 22 3.07 3.63 -5.62
CA GLU A 22 1.79 4.11 -5.12
C GLU A 22 1.03 4.83 -6.24
N LEU A 23 -0.24 4.47 -6.40
CA LEU A 23 -1.13 5.05 -7.39
C LEU A 23 -1.77 6.37 -6.90
N PRO A 24 -2.23 7.26 -7.78
CA PRO A 24 -2.33 7.11 -9.23
C PRO A 24 -1.01 7.34 -9.97
N LEU A 25 -0.97 6.91 -11.25
CA LEU A 25 0.17 7.07 -12.16
C LEU A 25 0.01 8.33 -13.00
N ASP A 26 0.15 9.49 -12.37
CA ASP A 26 0.29 10.78 -13.00
C ASP A 26 1.43 11.57 -12.33
N ASN A 27 1.82 12.70 -12.89
CA ASN A 27 2.79 13.61 -12.29
C ASN A 27 2.22 15.03 -12.11
N ASP A 28 0.92 15.13 -11.88
CA ASP A 28 0.17 16.39 -11.79
C ASP A 28 0.59 17.30 -10.62
N TRP A 29 1.39 16.81 -9.69
CA TRP A 29 1.93 17.62 -8.59
C TRP A 29 3.27 18.28 -8.95
N SER A 30 3.81 17.99 -10.12
CA SER A 30 4.93 18.73 -10.67
C SER A 30 4.45 19.96 -11.46
N PRO A 31 5.27 21.01 -11.61
CA PRO A 31 4.93 22.16 -12.45
C PRO A 31 4.66 21.76 -13.90
N GLU A 32 5.44 20.82 -14.41
CA GLU A 32 5.34 20.31 -15.78
C GLU A 32 4.05 19.50 -16.00
N GLY A 33 3.70 18.65 -15.05
CA GLY A 33 2.47 17.86 -15.07
C GLY A 33 1.23 18.72 -14.91
N ASP A 34 1.23 19.69 -14.00
CA ASP A 34 0.12 20.63 -13.83
C ASP A 34 -0.11 21.51 -15.08
N ALA A 35 0.98 21.96 -15.73
CA ALA A 35 0.88 22.72 -16.98
C ALA A 35 0.26 21.86 -18.09
N ARG A 36 0.68 20.60 -18.22
CA ARG A 36 0.10 19.66 -19.19
C ARG A 36 -1.37 19.39 -18.89
N ARG A 37 -1.73 19.07 -17.65
CA ARG A 37 -3.12 18.86 -17.21
C ARG A 37 -4.02 20.04 -17.59
N LYS A 38 -3.55 21.28 -17.37
CA LYS A 38 -4.28 22.52 -17.74
C LYS A 38 -4.43 22.67 -19.25
N ALA A 39 -3.39 22.37 -20.01
CA ALA A 39 -3.44 22.42 -21.47
C ALA A 39 -4.42 21.40 -22.07
N GLU A 40 -4.57 20.24 -21.42
CA GLU A 40 -5.54 19.20 -21.78
C GLU A 40 -6.97 19.52 -21.31
N GLY A 41 -7.18 20.57 -20.53
CA GLY A 41 -8.48 20.88 -19.92
C GLY A 41 -8.94 19.87 -18.89
N ARG A 42 -8.03 19.05 -18.36
CA ARG A 42 -8.35 18.02 -17.38
C ARG A 42 -8.53 18.64 -15.99
N PRO A 43 -9.66 18.34 -15.28
CA PRO A 43 -9.90 18.89 -13.95
C PRO A 43 -8.81 18.46 -12.95
N TYR A 44 -8.52 19.35 -11.98
CA TYR A 44 -7.64 18.97 -10.86
C TYR A 44 -8.25 17.81 -10.06
N GLY A 45 -7.42 16.84 -9.70
CA GLY A 45 -7.86 15.66 -8.97
C GLY A 45 -8.31 14.50 -9.85
N VAL A 46 -8.41 14.71 -11.17
CA VAL A 46 -8.71 13.62 -12.12
C VAL A 46 -7.40 13.16 -12.78
N PRO A 47 -6.94 11.91 -12.53
CA PRO A 47 -5.69 11.43 -13.11
C PRO A 47 -5.79 11.23 -14.62
N ASP A 48 -4.66 11.31 -15.30
CA ASP A 48 -4.56 10.89 -16.70
C ASP A 48 -4.50 9.34 -16.74
N LEU A 49 -5.49 8.74 -17.40
CA LEU A 49 -5.57 7.30 -17.59
C LEU A 49 -5.25 6.84 -19.01
N SER A 50 -4.89 7.72 -19.92
CA SER A 50 -4.66 7.39 -21.32
C SER A 50 -3.61 6.28 -21.51
N HIS A 51 -2.62 6.22 -20.63
CA HIS A 51 -1.55 5.21 -20.62
C HIS A 51 -1.53 4.34 -19.38
N TYR A 52 -2.60 4.33 -18.58
CA TYR A 52 -2.61 3.68 -17.28
C TYR A 52 -2.27 2.18 -17.33
N ALA A 53 -2.93 1.44 -18.22
CA ALA A 53 -2.70 0.00 -18.37
C ALA A 53 -1.27 -0.31 -18.82
N ASP A 54 -0.70 0.49 -19.71
CA ASP A 54 0.65 0.28 -20.24
C ASP A 54 1.71 0.60 -19.19
N LEU A 55 1.55 1.66 -18.41
CA LEU A 55 2.41 1.97 -17.27
C LEU A 55 2.37 0.87 -16.22
N VAL A 56 1.17 0.34 -15.91
CA VAL A 56 1.01 -0.77 -14.97
C VAL A 56 1.73 -2.04 -15.48
N ARG A 57 1.61 -2.37 -16.77
CA ARG A 57 2.35 -3.49 -17.37
C ARG A 57 3.87 -3.27 -17.34
N GLN A 58 4.33 -2.03 -17.61
CA GLN A 58 5.75 -1.68 -17.51
C GLN A 58 6.27 -1.88 -16.08
N ILE A 59 5.51 -1.47 -15.05
CA ILE A 59 5.85 -1.67 -13.65
C ILE A 59 5.90 -3.17 -13.30
N ASP A 60 4.90 -3.97 -13.70
CA ASP A 60 4.85 -5.41 -13.44
C ASP A 60 6.03 -6.14 -14.11
N ALA A 61 6.33 -5.80 -15.37
CA ALA A 61 7.47 -6.35 -16.11
C ALA A 61 8.83 -5.87 -15.58
N GLY A 62 8.89 -4.65 -15.04
CA GLY A 62 10.09 -4.04 -14.47
C GLY A 62 10.56 -4.68 -13.15
N GLY A 63 9.75 -5.54 -12.53
CA GLY A 63 10.11 -6.28 -11.34
C GLY A 63 9.91 -5.53 -10.02
N PHE A 64 9.06 -4.50 -10.02
CA PHE A 64 8.57 -3.89 -8.78
C PHE A 64 7.79 -4.90 -7.95
N ALA A 65 7.80 -4.72 -6.63
CA ALA A 65 7.25 -5.70 -5.71
C ALA A 65 5.74 -5.54 -5.49
N ALA A 66 5.23 -4.31 -5.48
CA ALA A 66 3.82 -4.00 -5.23
C ALA A 66 3.32 -2.75 -5.94
N LEU A 67 2.01 -2.73 -6.23
CA LEU A 67 1.23 -1.53 -6.49
C LEU A 67 0.38 -1.21 -5.26
N TRP A 68 0.36 0.06 -4.85
CA TRP A 68 -0.38 0.51 -3.68
C TRP A 68 -1.41 1.55 -4.05
N MET A 69 -2.59 1.49 -3.42
CA MET A 69 -3.63 2.49 -3.63
C MET A 69 -4.30 2.90 -2.33
N ARG A 70 -4.77 4.13 -2.29
CA ARG A 70 -5.54 4.69 -1.18
C ARG A 70 -7.04 4.53 -1.42
N ASP A 71 -7.81 4.66 -0.36
CA ASP A 71 -9.27 4.75 -0.38
C ASP A 71 -9.66 6.19 -0.05
N VAL A 72 -10.11 6.93 -1.05
CA VAL A 72 -10.51 8.35 -0.92
C VAL A 72 -11.83 8.53 -1.65
N PRO A 73 -12.97 8.27 -0.96
CA PRO A 73 -14.28 8.33 -1.60
C PRO A 73 -14.70 9.75 -2.01
N VAL A 74 -14.19 10.78 -1.32
CA VAL A 74 -14.61 12.17 -1.56
C VAL A 74 -13.41 13.09 -1.74
N PHE A 75 -13.45 13.89 -2.81
CA PHE A 75 -12.47 14.95 -3.02
C PHE A 75 -12.79 16.18 -2.16
N ASP A 76 -11.85 16.56 -1.29
CA ASP A 76 -11.92 17.77 -0.47
C ASP A 76 -10.76 18.72 -0.83
N PRO A 77 -10.96 19.66 -1.76
CA PRO A 77 -9.89 20.56 -2.22
C PRO A 77 -9.41 21.53 -1.15
N LYS A 78 -10.19 21.77 -0.10
CA LYS A 78 -9.85 22.74 0.94
C LYS A 78 -8.89 22.16 1.99
N ASN A 79 -9.12 20.90 2.38
CA ASN A 79 -8.37 20.29 3.48
C ASN A 79 -7.42 19.18 3.00
N PHE A 80 -7.79 18.46 1.92
CA PHE A 80 -7.08 17.28 1.43
C PHE A 80 -6.96 17.29 -0.09
N GLY A 81 -6.70 18.45 -0.69
CA GLY A 81 -6.67 18.64 -2.14
C GLY A 81 -5.70 17.76 -2.91
N ASP A 82 -4.74 17.17 -2.23
CA ASP A 82 -3.73 16.28 -2.78
C ASP A 82 -4.20 14.84 -3.01
N ALA A 83 -5.31 14.44 -2.38
CA ALA A 83 -5.72 13.04 -2.30
C ALA A 83 -6.92 12.70 -3.18
N GLY A 84 -7.44 13.66 -3.95
CA GLY A 84 -8.72 13.54 -4.68
C GLY A 84 -8.67 12.74 -5.97
N SER A 85 -7.58 12.17 -6.35
CA SER A 85 -7.43 11.56 -7.68
C SER A 85 -7.36 10.05 -7.64
N VAL A 86 -8.22 9.39 -6.86
CA VAL A 86 -8.23 7.95 -6.74
C VAL A 86 -9.60 7.38 -7.11
N TYR A 87 -9.59 6.23 -7.75
CA TYR A 87 -10.78 5.47 -8.06
C TYR A 87 -11.16 4.57 -6.88
N ASP A 88 -12.39 4.03 -6.89
CA ASP A 88 -12.74 3.01 -5.90
C ASP A 88 -11.68 1.90 -5.92
N PRO A 89 -11.07 1.59 -4.76
CA PRO A 89 -9.92 0.69 -4.71
C PRO A 89 -10.24 -0.73 -5.16
N PHE A 90 -11.42 -1.27 -4.88
CA PHE A 90 -11.74 -2.64 -5.28
C PHE A 90 -12.05 -2.76 -6.77
N VAL A 91 -12.67 -1.75 -7.37
CA VAL A 91 -12.86 -1.67 -8.83
C VAL A 91 -11.50 -1.61 -9.52
N ASN A 92 -10.60 -0.76 -9.03
CA ASN A 92 -9.26 -0.63 -9.59
C ASN A 92 -8.41 -1.89 -9.36
N LEU A 93 -8.47 -2.51 -8.18
CA LEU A 93 -7.79 -3.79 -7.89
C LEU A 93 -8.24 -4.90 -8.86
N GLY A 94 -9.53 -4.98 -9.17
CA GLY A 94 -10.05 -5.94 -10.17
C GLY A 94 -9.44 -5.70 -11.55
N PHE A 95 -9.36 -4.44 -12.00
CA PHE A 95 -8.67 -4.07 -13.24
C PHE A 95 -7.19 -4.45 -13.21
N LEU A 96 -6.47 -4.08 -12.15
CA LEU A 96 -5.05 -4.38 -11.98
C LEU A 96 -4.77 -5.90 -11.95
N ALA A 97 -5.63 -6.68 -11.31
CA ALA A 97 -5.51 -8.14 -11.30
C ALA A 97 -5.56 -8.72 -12.72
N GLY A 98 -6.37 -8.13 -13.61
CA GLY A 98 -6.49 -8.56 -15.01
C GLY A 98 -5.29 -8.18 -15.89
N VAL A 99 -4.62 -7.06 -15.61
CA VAL A 99 -3.53 -6.53 -16.46
C VAL A 99 -2.12 -6.85 -15.95
N THR A 100 -1.98 -7.40 -14.74
CA THR A 100 -0.70 -7.77 -14.11
C THR A 100 -0.60 -9.27 -13.87
N ARG A 101 0.64 -9.78 -13.65
CA ARG A 101 0.91 -11.21 -13.39
C ARG A 101 1.74 -11.47 -12.14
N ASN A 102 2.68 -10.59 -11.82
CA ASN A 102 3.73 -10.87 -10.82
C ASN A 102 3.62 -10.01 -9.56
N ILE A 103 3.23 -8.76 -9.72
CA ILE A 103 3.28 -7.74 -8.68
C ILE A 103 2.18 -7.96 -7.63
N ALA A 104 2.50 -7.71 -6.34
CA ALA A 104 1.48 -7.67 -5.31
C ALA A 104 0.55 -6.46 -5.49
N LEU A 105 -0.71 -6.63 -5.12
CA LEU A 105 -1.74 -5.59 -5.19
C LEU A 105 -2.13 -5.19 -3.77
N GLY A 106 -1.70 -4.01 -3.34
CA GLY A 106 -1.89 -3.52 -1.99
C GLY A 106 -2.82 -2.32 -1.88
N THR A 107 -3.43 -2.17 -0.72
CA THR A 107 -4.10 -0.92 -0.34
C THR A 107 -3.38 -0.25 0.83
N ALA A 108 -3.43 1.10 0.89
CA ALA A 108 -2.72 1.86 1.91
C ALA A 108 -3.55 3.06 2.42
N GLY A 109 -4.79 2.79 2.91
CA GLY A 109 -5.54 1.53 3.11
C GLY A 109 -7.02 1.79 2.96
N ILE A 110 -7.76 0.70 2.84
CA ILE A 110 -9.24 0.76 2.85
C ILE A 110 -9.71 1.39 4.16
N VAL A 111 -10.52 2.43 4.06
CA VAL A 111 -11.13 3.07 5.24
C VAL A 111 -12.29 2.19 5.71
N LEU A 112 -11.94 1.20 6.52
CA LEU A 112 -12.85 0.12 6.91
C LEU A 112 -14.14 0.60 7.57
N PRO A 113 -14.14 1.66 8.44
CA PRO A 113 -15.36 2.17 9.03
C PRO A 113 -16.36 2.80 8.05
N LEU A 114 -15.93 3.22 6.86
CA LEU A 114 -16.82 3.81 5.85
C LEU A 114 -17.52 2.77 4.98
N ARG A 115 -17.23 1.48 5.15
CA ARG A 115 -17.70 0.38 4.29
C ARG A 115 -18.32 -0.72 5.12
N HIS A 116 -19.41 -1.31 4.61
CA HIS A 116 -19.97 -2.50 5.26
C HIS A 116 -18.97 -3.66 5.22
N PRO A 117 -18.60 -4.27 6.36
CA PRO A 117 -17.52 -5.24 6.43
C PRO A 117 -17.77 -6.50 5.57
N MET A 118 -19.01 -6.97 5.46
CA MET A 118 -19.36 -8.08 4.57
C MET A 118 -19.00 -7.77 3.10
N MET A 119 -19.27 -6.53 2.64
CA MET A 119 -18.95 -6.14 1.27
C MET A 119 -17.44 -6.02 1.05
N VAL A 120 -16.70 -5.55 2.06
CA VAL A 120 -15.22 -5.53 2.03
C VAL A 120 -14.67 -6.96 2.01
N ALA A 121 -15.20 -7.87 2.84
CA ALA A 121 -14.79 -9.26 2.84
C ALA A 121 -15.02 -9.92 1.48
N LYS A 122 -16.18 -9.69 0.86
CA LYS A 122 -16.52 -10.21 -0.47
C LYS A 122 -15.62 -9.64 -1.58
N ALA A 123 -15.39 -8.34 -1.58
CA ALA A 123 -14.54 -7.69 -2.57
C ALA A 123 -13.09 -8.16 -2.45
N ALA A 124 -12.56 -8.24 -1.22
CA ALA A 124 -11.21 -8.72 -0.96
C ALA A 124 -10.99 -10.16 -1.44
N THR A 125 -11.91 -11.08 -1.15
CA THR A 125 -11.81 -12.46 -1.65
C THR A 125 -11.89 -12.53 -3.17
N SER A 126 -12.73 -11.69 -3.79
CA SER A 126 -12.83 -11.62 -5.25
C SER A 126 -11.50 -11.20 -5.88
N VAL A 127 -10.87 -10.14 -5.34
CA VAL A 127 -9.55 -9.68 -5.80
C VAL A 127 -8.47 -10.74 -5.54
N ASP A 128 -8.50 -11.40 -4.38
CA ASP A 128 -7.56 -12.46 -4.04
C ASP A 128 -7.60 -13.60 -5.09
N HIS A 129 -8.79 -14.02 -5.48
CA HIS A 129 -8.98 -15.00 -6.56
C HIS A 129 -8.55 -14.48 -7.93
N LEU A 130 -9.03 -13.30 -8.34
CA LEU A 130 -8.71 -12.73 -9.65
C LEU A 130 -7.21 -12.46 -9.82
N SER A 131 -6.53 -12.15 -8.73
CA SER A 131 -5.08 -11.91 -8.74
C SER A 131 -4.25 -13.19 -8.55
N GLY A 132 -4.87 -14.33 -8.20
CA GLY A 132 -4.14 -15.56 -7.87
C GLY A 132 -3.34 -15.46 -6.57
N GLY A 133 -3.92 -14.88 -5.50
CA GLY A 133 -3.29 -14.77 -4.19
C GLY A 133 -2.24 -13.65 -4.09
N ARG A 134 -2.42 -12.54 -4.82
CA ARG A 134 -1.48 -11.39 -4.78
C ARG A 134 -1.99 -10.19 -3.99
N LEU A 135 -3.15 -10.29 -3.34
CA LEU A 135 -3.72 -9.20 -2.55
C LEU A 135 -3.01 -9.04 -1.20
N ILE A 136 -2.67 -7.80 -0.85
CA ILE A 136 -2.33 -7.35 0.51
C ILE A 136 -3.39 -6.33 0.92
N LEU A 137 -4.24 -6.68 1.87
CA LEU A 137 -5.31 -5.79 2.30
C LEU A 137 -4.81 -4.82 3.38
N GLY A 138 -4.42 -3.63 2.95
CA GLY A 138 -4.12 -2.53 3.86
C GLY A 138 -5.41 -1.86 4.33
N LEU A 139 -5.51 -1.61 5.64
CA LEU A 139 -6.69 -1.11 6.32
C LEU A 139 -6.38 0.19 7.06
N ALA A 140 -7.34 1.08 7.14
CA ALA A 140 -7.26 2.33 7.88
C ALA A 140 -8.57 2.63 8.61
N SER A 141 -8.51 3.44 9.66
CA SER A 141 -9.73 3.98 10.31
C SER A 141 -10.21 5.29 9.68
N GLY A 142 -9.47 5.86 8.73
CA GLY A 142 -9.77 7.17 8.14
C GLY A 142 -9.31 8.34 9.00
N ASP A 143 -8.91 9.42 8.33
CA ASP A 143 -8.41 10.66 8.92
C ASP A 143 -9.17 11.91 8.40
N ARG A 144 -10.27 11.70 7.64
CA ARG A 144 -11.06 12.74 7.00
C ARG A 144 -12.44 12.83 7.65
N PRO A 145 -12.64 13.76 8.61
CA PRO A 145 -13.92 13.89 9.32
C PRO A 145 -15.11 14.16 8.40
N VAL A 146 -14.87 14.84 7.27
CA VAL A 146 -15.92 15.23 6.31
C VAL A 146 -16.63 14.04 5.67
N GLU A 147 -15.98 12.89 5.55
CA GLU A 147 -16.50 11.70 4.88
C GLU A 147 -17.59 11.00 5.72
N TYR A 148 -17.46 11.04 7.04
CA TYR A 148 -18.33 10.28 7.96
C TYR A 148 -19.79 10.73 7.97
N PRO A 149 -20.11 12.04 8.13
CA PRO A 149 -21.49 12.50 8.13
C PRO A 149 -22.19 12.29 6.77
N LEU A 150 -21.43 12.27 5.66
CA LEU A 150 -22.00 11.96 4.33
C LEU A 150 -22.57 10.54 4.25
N LEU A 151 -22.09 9.64 5.09
CA LEU A 151 -22.53 8.25 5.19
C LEU A 151 -23.37 7.96 6.44
N GLY A 152 -23.71 9.00 7.21
CA GLY A 152 -24.46 8.85 8.47
C GLY A 152 -23.64 8.19 9.58
N LEU A 153 -22.31 8.28 9.53
CA LEU A 153 -21.39 7.65 10.46
C LEU A 153 -20.80 8.66 11.44
N ASP A 154 -20.35 8.17 12.59
CA ASP A 154 -19.68 8.96 13.63
C ASP A 154 -18.16 8.81 13.54
N PHE A 155 -17.48 9.93 13.26
CA PHE A 155 -16.02 9.98 13.16
C PHE A 155 -15.34 9.62 14.48
N GLU A 156 -15.88 10.01 15.62
CA GLU A 156 -15.26 9.75 16.92
C GLU A 156 -15.27 8.26 17.29
N ARG A 157 -16.22 7.51 16.76
CA ARG A 157 -16.33 6.06 16.97
C ARG A 157 -15.54 5.22 15.95
N ARG A 158 -14.80 5.85 15.05
CA ARG A 158 -14.10 5.14 13.94
C ARG A 158 -13.14 4.05 14.41
N GLY A 159 -12.49 4.22 15.56
CA GLY A 159 -11.58 3.20 16.13
C GLY A 159 -12.33 1.96 16.64
N GLU A 160 -13.48 2.14 17.25
CA GLU A 160 -14.36 1.04 17.70
C GLU A 160 -14.94 0.31 16.49
N THR A 161 -15.49 1.08 15.54
CA THR A 161 -16.05 0.54 14.28
C THR A 161 -15.00 -0.25 13.51
N PHE A 162 -13.76 0.25 13.44
CA PHE A 162 -12.64 -0.45 12.80
C PHE A 162 -12.42 -1.84 13.41
N ARG A 163 -12.34 -1.95 14.75
CA ARG A 163 -12.14 -3.24 15.43
C ARG A 163 -13.27 -4.23 15.16
N LYS A 164 -14.52 -3.78 15.26
CA LYS A 164 -15.70 -4.61 14.98
C LYS A 164 -15.71 -5.11 13.54
N SER A 165 -15.47 -4.21 12.59
CA SER A 165 -15.41 -4.54 11.17
C SER A 165 -14.26 -5.48 10.85
N PHE A 166 -13.08 -5.30 11.48
CA PHE A 166 -11.95 -6.19 11.29
C PHE A 166 -12.24 -7.61 11.81
N ALA A 167 -12.83 -7.73 13.00
CA ALA A 167 -13.26 -9.03 13.53
C ALA A 167 -14.24 -9.72 12.57
N TYR A 168 -15.23 -8.97 12.06
CA TYR A 168 -16.16 -9.48 11.06
C TYR A 168 -15.44 -10.03 9.82
N LEU A 169 -14.46 -9.30 9.26
CA LEU A 169 -13.69 -9.76 8.09
C LEU A 169 -13.02 -11.11 8.37
N ARG A 170 -12.35 -11.21 9.51
CA ARG A 170 -11.62 -12.42 9.92
C ARG A 170 -12.56 -13.61 10.07
N ASP A 171 -13.75 -13.40 10.61
CA ASP A 171 -14.74 -14.47 10.81
C ASP A 171 -15.44 -14.83 9.50
N ALA A 172 -15.80 -13.88 8.65
CA ALA A 172 -16.43 -14.13 7.36
C ALA A 172 -15.56 -14.95 6.39
N TRP A 173 -14.24 -14.93 6.56
CA TRP A 173 -13.31 -15.74 5.75
C TRP A 173 -13.14 -17.17 6.26
N LYS A 174 -13.58 -17.49 7.47
CA LYS A 174 -13.58 -18.87 8.01
C LYS A 174 -14.70 -19.70 7.39
N GLU A 175 -14.56 -20.99 7.47
CA GLU A 175 -15.66 -21.91 7.17
C GLU A 175 -16.69 -21.90 8.32
N GLY A 176 -17.95 -22.20 8.03
CA GLY A 176 -18.98 -22.46 9.04
C GLY A 176 -20.01 -21.35 9.24
N GLY A 177 -20.20 -20.53 8.24
CA GLY A 177 -21.28 -19.54 8.20
C GLY A 177 -20.81 -18.08 8.36
N LEU A 178 -21.75 -17.15 8.27
CA LEU A 178 -21.48 -15.70 8.37
C LEU A 178 -21.80 -15.14 9.75
N PRO A 179 -20.95 -14.24 10.27
CA PRO A 179 -21.26 -13.52 11.50
C PRO A 179 -22.39 -12.52 11.28
N LEU A 180 -23.26 -12.39 12.28
CA LEU A 180 -24.22 -11.32 12.42
C LEU A 180 -23.65 -10.18 13.27
N ASP A 181 -24.32 -9.00 13.25
CA ASP A 181 -23.89 -7.83 14.02
C ASP A 181 -23.86 -8.07 15.54
N ASP A 182 -24.66 -9.02 16.03
CA ASP A 182 -24.72 -9.43 17.44
C ASP A 182 -23.70 -10.54 17.81
N GLY A 183 -22.85 -10.94 16.85
CA GLY A 183 -21.81 -11.96 17.04
C GLY A 183 -22.27 -13.40 16.86
N ARG A 184 -23.57 -13.66 16.62
CA ARG A 184 -24.05 -15.01 16.26
C ARG A 184 -23.59 -15.37 14.84
N ILE A 185 -23.47 -16.66 14.57
CA ILE A 185 -23.16 -17.20 13.24
C ILE A 185 -24.44 -17.75 12.60
N THR A 186 -24.62 -17.45 11.33
CA THR A 186 -25.68 -18.06 10.49
C THR A 186 -25.10 -19.26 9.74
N PRO A 187 -25.33 -20.48 10.19
CA PRO A 187 -24.67 -21.66 9.62
C PRO A 187 -25.08 -21.98 8.18
N ASP A 188 -26.25 -21.52 7.77
CA ASP A 188 -26.83 -21.81 6.45
C ASP A 188 -26.42 -20.78 5.37
N LEU A 189 -25.73 -19.70 5.75
CA LEU A 189 -25.27 -18.66 4.84
C LEU A 189 -23.74 -18.60 4.89
N ASP A 190 -23.12 -18.44 3.72
CA ASP A 190 -21.68 -18.32 3.64
C ASP A 190 -21.21 -17.28 2.61
N LEU A 191 -19.97 -16.80 2.78
CA LEU A 191 -19.31 -15.90 1.85
C LEU A 191 -18.38 -16.71 0.94
N LEU A 192 -18.77 -16.82 -0.34
CA LEU A 192 -18.00 -17.54 -1.34
C LEU A 192 -17.55 -16.59 -2.47
N PRO A 193 -16.37 -16.84 -3.08
CA PRO A 193 -15.42 -17.89 -2.69
C PRO A 193 -14.72 -17.56 -1.38
N LYS A 194 -14.17 -18.58 -0.69
CA LYS A 194 -13.23 -18.34 0.41
C LYS A 194 -11.89 -17.87 -0.14
N PRO A 195 -11.07 -17.11 0.62
CA PRO A 195 -9.78 -16.65 0.13
C PRO A 195 -8.87 -17.79 -0.35
N ILE A 196 -8.03 -17.51 -1.36
CA ILE A 196 -6.91 -18.39 -1.73
C ILE A 196 -5.85 -18.32 -0.64
N GLN A 197 -5.47 -17.09 -0.22
CA GLN A 197 -4.58 -16.87 0.91
C GLN A 197 -5.35 -17.06 2.22
N ARG A 198 -4.89 -17.93 3.10
CA ARG A 198 -5.60 -18.28 4.34
C ARG A 198 -4.77 -17.94 5.58
N PRO A 199 -4.94 -16.75 6.10
CA PRO A 199 -5.82 -15.64 5.72
C PRO A 199 -5.24 -14.74 4.63
N ILE A 200 -6.06 -13.84 4.05
CA ILE A 200 -5.56 -12.70 3.27
C ILE A 200 -4.66 -11.86 4.19
N PRO A 201 -3.40 -11.54 3.79
CA PRO A 201 -2.53 -10.71 4.58
C PRO A 201 -3.11 -9.32 4.80
N THR A 202 -3.05 -8.84 6.05
CA THR A 202 -3.57 -7.53 6.45
C THR A 202 -2.46 -6.65 7.01
N ILE A 203 -2.39 -5.41 6.53
CA ILE A 203 -1.50 -4.39 7.09
C ILE A 203 -2.31 -3.16 7.52
N ILE A 204 -1.80 -2.41 8.51
CA ILE A 204 -2.47 -1.19 8.96
C ILE A 204 -1.75 0.05 8.42
N ALA A 205 -2.51 0.97 7.80
CA ALA A 205 -2.02 2.29 7.43
C ALA A 205 -2.16 3.25 8.62
N GLY A 206 -1.02 3.78 9.07
CA GLY A 206 -0.94 4.55 10.32
C GLY A 206 -1.18 3.68 11.55
N ASN A 207 -2.01 4.17 12.48
CA ASN A 207 -2.35 3.46 13.72
C ASN A 207 -3.81 2.95 13.76
N GLY A 208 -4.67 3.36 12.84
CA GLY A 208 -6.07 2.93 12.79
C GLY A 208 -6.87 3.19 14.07
N GLN A 209 -6.46 4.14 14.92
CA GLN A 209 -7.00 4.39 16.27
C GLN A 209 -6.86 3.17 17.22
N GLN A 210 -5.82 2.34 17.01
CA GLN A 210 -5.53 1.15 17.81
C GLN A 210 -4.23 1.31 18.59
N SER A 211 -4.07 0.53 19.68
CA SER A 211 -2.80 0.45 20.41
C SER A 211 -1.75 -0.36 19.63
N ASN A 212 -0.48 -0.17 19.97
CA ASN A 212 0.60 -0.92 19.32
C ASN A 212 0.49 -2.43 19.59
N GLU A 213 0.02 -2.82 20.78
CA GLU A 213 -0.20 -4.21 21.16
C GLU A 213 -1.29 -4.85 20.30
N TRP A 214 -2.44 -4.16 20.14
CA TRP A 214 -3.52 -4.63 19.27
C TRP A 214 -3.04 -4.79 17.82
N ILE A 215 -2.30 -3.81 17.32
CA ILE A 215 -1.74 -3.86 15.96
C ILE A 215 -0.79 -5.06 15.81
N ALA A 216 0.08 -5.27 16.78
CA ALA A 216 1.04 -6.35 16.74
C ALA A 216 0.38 -7.74 16.81
N GLU A 217 -0.72 -7.88 17.55
CA GLU A 217 -1.49 -9.11 17.65
C GLU A 217 -2.25 -9.43 16.36
N HIS A 218 -2.84 -8.42 15.72
CA HIS A 218 -3.86 -8.62 14.69
C HIS A 218 -3.37 -8.35 13.25
N MET A 219 -2.34 -7.51 13.05
CA MET A 219 -1.89 -7.07 11.73
C MET A 219 -0.58 -7.73 11.31
N ASP A 220 -0.47 -8.12 10.06
CA ASP A 220 0.74 -8.73 9.49
C ASP A 220 1.81 -7.69 9.14
N GLY A 221 1.45 -6.42 9.06
CA GLY A 221 2.37 -5.33 8.80
C GLY A 221 1.83 -3.95 9.15
N ARG A 222 2.73 -2.97 9.06
CA ARG A 222 2.43 -1.54 9.20
C ARG A 222 2.88 -0.78 7.96
N PHE A 223 2.03 0.13 7.51
CA PHE A 223 2.32 1.10 6.45
C PHE A 223 2.36 2.50 7.07
N VAL A 224 3.52 3.15 7.02
CA VAL A 224 3.76 4.44 7.68
C VAL A 224 4.22 5.52 6.70
N TYR A 225 4.02 6.78 7.05
CA TYR A 225 4.66 7.88 6.36
C TYR A 225 6.17 7.90 6.63
N PRO A 226 6.99 8.48 5.72
CA PRO A 226 8.43 8.58 5.92
C PRO A 226 8.75 9.42 7.15
N GLY A 227 9.83 9.07 7.81
CA GLY A 227 10.33 9.73 8.99
C GLY A 227 11.85 9.68 9.06
N ASP A 228 12.39 10.16 10.17
CA ASP A 228 13.79 9.98 10.50
C ASP A 228 14.15 8.49 10.62
N LEU A 229 15.30 8.08 10.08
CA LEU A 229 15.71 6.67 10.01
C LEU A 229 15.82 6.01 11.38
N ALA A 230 16.33 6.74 12.39
CA ALA A 230 16.46 6.20 13.75
C ALA A 230 15.09 5.94 14.37
N ARG A 231 14.16 6.88 14.20
CA ARG A 231 12.76 6.70 14.63
C ARG A 231 12.08 5.54 13.92
N MET A 232 12.29 5.40 12.62
CA MET A 232 11.72 4.28 11.85
C MET A 232 12.30 2.94 12.31
N ALA A 233 13.60 2.88 12.59
CA ALA A 233 14.27 1.70 13.14
C ALA A 233 13.65 1.27 14.49
N THR A 234 13.44 2.24 15.40
CA THR A 234 12.77 2.00 16.68
C THR A 234 11.36 1.47 16.47
N GLN A 235 10.54 2.15 15.66
CA GLN A 235 9.16 1.73 15.39
C GLN A 235 9.09 0.33 14.77
N ALA A 236 9.99 -0.01 13.86
CA ALA A 236 10.04 -1.34 13.25
C ALA A 236 10.48 -2.42 14.24
N ALA A 237 11.43 -2.10 15.13
CA ALA A 237 11.88 -3.00 16.18
C ALA A 237 10.79 -3.26 17.22
N ASP A 238 10.14 -2.21 17.73
CA ASP A 238 9.07 -2.28 18.72
C ASP A 238 7.89 -3.10 18.18
N TYR A 239 7.46 -2.82 16.95
CA TYR A 239 6.38 -3.57 16.32
C TYR A 239 6.70 -5.07 16.23
N ARG A 240 7.90 -5.44 15.77
CA ARG A 240 8.30 -6.85 15.66
C ARG A 240 8.46 -7.53 17.03
N HIS A 241 8.95 -6.79 18.02
CA HIS A 241 9.04 -7.29 19.39
C HIS A 241 7.66 -7.63 19.95
N LEU A 242 6.72 -6.70 19.86
CA LEU A 242 5.33 -6.90 20.30
C LEU A 242 4.65 -8.05 19.52
N ARG A 243 4.87 -8.11 18.19
CA ARG A 243 4.28 -9.16 17.37
C ARG A 243 4.82 -10.55 17.71
N ALA A 244 6.12 -10.67 17.95
CA ALA A 244 6.71 -11.93 18.40
C ALA A 244 6.17 -12.35 19.76
N ALA A 245 6.00 -11.40 20.70
CA ALA A 245 5.40 -11.65 22.01
C ALA A 245 3.94 -12.12 21.91
N ALA A 246 3.20 -11.65 20.89
CA ALA A 246 1.83 -12.09 20.59
C ALA A 246 1.77 -13.43 19.80
N GLY A 247 2.90 -14.08 19.54
CA GLY A 247 2.96 -15.33 18.75
C GLY A 247 2.80 -15.14 17.24
N GLY A 248 2.85 -13.91 16.75
CA GLY A 248 2.77 -13.59 15.32
C GLY A 248 4.07 -13.85 14.56
N GLY A 249 4.00 -13.91 13.23
CA GLY A 249 5.16 -14.01 12.35
C GLY A 249 6.02 -12.74 12.34
N ARG A 250 6.97 -12.65 11.40
CA ARG A 250 8.02 -11.60 11.32
C ARG A 250 7.49 -10.16 11.44
N GLY A 251 6.31 -9.86 10.93
CA GLY A 251 5.80 -8.49 10.84
C GLY A 251 6.51 -7.66 9.76
N VAL A 252 5.73 -7.12 8.82
CA VAL A 252 6.23 -6.33 7.69
C VAL A 252 6.14 -4.84 8.00
N PHE A 253 7.20 -4.09 7.65
CA PHE A 253 7.23 -2.64 7.84
C PHE A 253 7.42 -1.92 6.51
N VAL A 254 6.39 -1.18 6.09
CA VAL A 254 6.30 -0.47 4.81
C VAL A 254 6.36 1.03 5.06
N SER A 255 7.11 1.77 4.23
CA SER A 255 7.10 3.23 4.24
C SER A 255 6.63 3.79 2.90
N ALA A 256 5.87 4.88 2.93
CA ALA A 256 5.62 5.71 1.74
C ALA A 256 6.84 6.60 1.45
N PHE A 257 6.95 7.07 0.19
CA PHE A 257 7.91 8.11 -0.19
C PHE A 257 7.48 8.84 -1.46
N HIS A 258 7.35 10.16 -1.40
CA HIS A 258 7.05 10.99 -2.57
C HIS A 258 8.34 11.30 -3.33
N LEU A 259 8.53 10.66 -4.48
CA LEU A 259 9.76 10.69 -5.25
C LEU A 259 9.66 11.65 -6.45
N ASP A 260 10.59 12.61 -6.51
CA ASP A 260 10.92 13.37 -7.73
C ASP A 260 12.35 12.98 -8.13
N LEU A 261 12.48 11.97 -9.01
CA LEU A 261 13.79 11.47 -9.45
C LEU A 261 14.41 12.46 -10.44
N ALA A 262 15.59 12.98 -10.11
CA ALA A 262 16.31 13.94 -10.93
C ALA A 262 17.01 13.27 -12.12
N ASP A 263 17.27 14.03 -13.19
CA ASP A 263 18.05 13.56 -14.36
C ASP A 263 19.51 13.35 -14.01
N ASP A 264 20.11 14.25 -13.20
CA ASP A 264 21.47 14.05 -12.69
C ASP A 264 21.46 12.93 -11.64
N PRO A 265 22.14 11.80 -11.90
CA PRO A 265 22.20 10.68 -10.95
C PRO A 265 22.89 11.04 -9.63
N ASN A 266 23.63 12.14 -9.56
CA ASN A 266 24.33 12.61 -8.37
C ASN A 266 23.61 13.78 -7.67
N GLU A 267 22.47 14.26 -8.19
CA GLU A 267 21.76 15.38 -7.58
C GLU A 267 21.49 15.11 -6.10
N ALA A 268 22.00 16.03 -5.24
CA ALA A 268 21.82 15.92 -3.79
C ALA A 268 20.35 15.97 -3.39
N SER A 269 20.01 15.29 -2.31
CA SER A 269 18.63 15.25 -1.81
C SER A 269 18.13 16.62 -1.38
N THR A 270 17.04 17.08 -1.97
CA THR A 270 16.26 18.23 -1.57
C THR A 270 14.97 17.74 -0.93
N PRO A 271 14.80 17.86 0.40
CA PRO A 271 13.63 17.38 1.11
C PRO A 271 12.34 18.04 0.63
N ARG A 272 11.25 17.27 0.61
CA ARG A 272 9.87 17.69 0.36
C ARG A 272 8.95 17.04 1.40
N ARG A 273 7.71 17.51 1.48
CA ARG A 273 6.72 16.85 2.32
C ARG A 273 6.58 15.38 1.90
N PHE A 274 6.82 14.47 2.84
CA PHE A 274 6.75 13.02 2.66
C PHE A 274 7.74 12.42 1.64
N GLY A 275 8.83 13.12 1.29
CA GLY A 275 9.80 12.59 0.34
C GLY A 275 10.89 13.58 -0.02
N ALA A 276 11.43 13.46 -1.23
CA ALA A 276 12.50 14.33 -1.72
C ALA A 276 12.57 14.36 -3.25
N ARG A 277 13.22 15.43 -3.77
CA ARG A 277 13.86 15.41 -5.09
C ARG A 277 15.32 15.02 -4.90
N LEU A 278 15.79 14.04 -5.66
CA LEU A 278 17.18 13.54 -5.58
C LEU A 278 17.53 12.70 -6.81
N GLY A 279 18.83 12.58 -7.06
CA GLY A 279 19.37 11.65 -8.07
C GLY A 279 19.29 10.19 -7.59
N ARG A 280 19.50 9.25 -8.53
CA ARG A 280 19.41 7.81 -8.21
C ARG A 280 20.46 7.34 -7.21
N LYS A 281 21.67 7.96 -7.15
CA LYS A 281 22.68 7.55 -6.17
C LYS A 281 22.27 7.90 -4.74
N PRO A 282 21.87 9.16 -4.40
CA PRO A 282 21.29 9.44 -3.09
C PRO A 282 20.03 8.64 -2.78
N LEU A 283 19.23 8.27 -3.81
CA LEU A 283 18.10 7.35 -3.60
C LEU A 283 18.56 5.96 -3.14
N LEU A 284 19.62 5.42 -3.73
CA LEU A 284 20.20 4.13 -3.31
C LEU A 284 20.75 4.20 -1.89
N ASP A 285 21.41 5.31 -1.50
CA ASP A 285 21.88 5.53 -0.14
C ASP A 285 20.72 5.60 0.85
N HIS A 286 19.62 6.28 0.47
CA HIS A 286 18.40 6.33 1.28
C HIS A 286 17.77 4.94 1.46
N LEU A 287 17.67 4.15 0.40
CA LEU A 287 17.16 2.78 0.44
C LEU A 287 18.03 1.87 1.33
N GLU A 288 19.35 2.02 1.29
CA GLU A 288 20.26 1.31 2.18
C GLU A 288 20.06 1.73 3.65
N GLY A 289 19.85 3.03 3.91
CA GLY A 289 19.48 3.53 5.24
C GLY A 289 18.17 2.92 5.75
N LEU A 290 17.15 2.85 4.90
CA LEU A 290 15.86 2.22 5.25
C LEU A 290 16.03 0.71 5.50
N ARG A 291 16.82 0.01 4.69
CA ARG A 291 17.14 -1.41 4.88
C ARG A 291 17.82 -1.63 6.24
N THR A 292 18.79 -0.78 6.60
CA THR A 292 19.46 -0.80 7.91
C THR A 292 18.48 -0.54 9.05
N ALA A 293 17.52 0.39 8.85
CA ALA A 293 16.41 0.67 9.75
C ALA A 293 15.34 -0.45 9.78
N ARG A 294 15.58 -1.56 9.05
CA ARG A 294 14.68 -2.73 8.97
C ARG A 294 13.31 -2.41 8.39
N VAL A 295 13.23 -1.44 7.48
CA VAL A 295 12.10 -1.24 6.60
C VAL A 295 12.17 -2.29 5.48
N ASP A 296 11.10 -3.02 5.25
CA ASP A 296 11.06 -4.11 4.27
C ASP A 296 10.72 -3.61 2.86
N HIS A 297 9.91 -2.56 2.78
CA HIS A 297 9.36 -2.10 1.51
C HIS A 297 9.18 -0.59 1.48
N LEU A 298 9.55 0.03 0.36
CA LEU A 298 9.29 1.44 0.07
C LEU A 298 8.25 1.56 -1.04
N ALA A 299 7.12 2.18 -0.74
CA ALA A 299 6.09 2.53 -1.71
C ALA A 299 6.35 3.96 -2.21
N VAL A 300 6.72 4.12 -3.48
CA VAL A 300 7.02 5.45 -4.05
C VAL A 300 5.83 6.01 -4.80
N LEU A 301 5.45 7.25 -4.47
CA LEU A 301 4.47 8.05 -5.20
C LEU A 301 5.23 8.96 -6.16
N LEU A 302 4.92 8.84 -7.47
CA LEU A 302 5.62 9.56 -8.54
C LEU A 302 4.92 10.87 -8.96
N ARG A 303 3.82 11.25 -8.33
CA ARG A 303 3.07 12.49 -8.68
C ARG A 303 3.90 13.78 -8.65
N PRO A 304 4.91 13.95 -7.75
CA PRO A 304 5.78 15.13 -7.78
C PRO A 304 6.89 15.08 -8.85
N SER A 305 7.01 13.99 -9.63
CA SER A 305 8.05 13.85 -10.65
C SER A 305 7.94 14.90 -11.73
N ARG A 306 9.05 15.58 -12.03
CA ARG A 306 9.16 16.52 -13.15
C ARG A 306 9.39 15.79 -14.48
N ARG A 307 9.93 14.58 -14.41
CA ARG A 307 10.22 13.74 -15.56
C ARG A 307 8.99 12.93 -16.00
N PRO A 308 8.93 12.51 -17.26
CA PRO A 308 7.91 11.58 -17.74
C PRO A 308 7.94 10.27 -16.95
N LEU A 309 6.78 9.76 -16.51
CA LEU A 309 6.70 8.57 -15.69
C LEU A 309 7.30 7.31 -16.35
N PRO A 310 7.11 7.06 -17.68
CA PRO A 310 7.73 5.89 -18.31
C PRO A 310 9.25 5.86 -18.17
N GLU A 311 9.92 7.01 -18.27
CA GLU A 311 11.37 7.14 -18.13
C GLU A 311 11.82 6.88 -16.68
N VAL A 312 11.10 7.46 -15.70
CA VAL A 312 11.39 7.25 -14.28
C VAL A 312 11.21 5.79 -13.88
N ILE A 313 10.12 5.16 -14.33
CA ILE A 313 9.83 3.74 -14.08
C ILE A 313 10.93 2.86 -14.70
N ASP A 314 11.35 3.16 -15.93
CA ASP A 314 12.42 2.42 -16.62
C ASP A 314 13.76 2.56 -15.89
N GLU A 315 14.15 3.77 -15.48
CA GLU A 315 15.39 4.00 -14.72
C GLU A 315 15.36 3.29 -13.37
N LEU A 316 14.26 3.36 -12.63
CA LEU A 316 14.12 2.62 -11.37
C LEU A 316 14.23 1.12 -11.59
N ALA A 317 13.60 0.58 -12.64
CA ALA A 317 13.64 -0.85 -12.96
C ALA A 317 15.04 -1.33 -13.34
N ARG A 318 15.77 -0.57 -14.15
CA ARG A 318 17.06 -0.99 -14.70
C ARG A 318 18.26 -0.66 -13.81
N GLU A 319 18.18 0.48 -13.10
CA GLU A 319 19.36 1.01 -12.39
C GLU A 319 19.23 0.94 -10.86
N VAL A 320 18.01 0.85 -10.31
CA VAL A 320 17.82 0.81 -8.86
C VAL A 320 17.47 -0.59 -8.39
N LEU A 321 16.41 -1.21 -8.92
CA LEU A 321 15.95 -2.52 -8.45
C LEU A 321 17.02 -3.62 -8.47
N PRO A 322 17.89 -3.75 -9.47
CA PRO A 322 18.95 -4.79 -9.45
C PRO A 322 19.94 -4.64 -8.31
N ARG A 323 20.15 -3.40 -7.83
CA ARG A 323 21.08 -3.10 -6.73
C ARG A 323 20.51 -3.36 -5.35
N LEU A 324 19.19 -3.51 -5.23
CA LEU A 324 18.50 -3.84 -3.98
C LEU A 324 18.52 -5.34 -3.69
N ARG A 325 18.71 -6.17 -4.72
CA ARG A 325 18.86 -7.62 -4.59
C ARG A 325 20.30 -7.92 -4.18
N ARG A 326 20.52 -8.47 -2.99
CA ARG A 326 21.87 -8.96 -2.63
C ARG A 326 22.24 -10.12 -3.56
N SER A 327 23.41 -10.02 -4.15
CA SER A 327 24.04 -11.22 -4.70
C SER A 327 24.22 -12.20 -3.54
N SER A 328 23.64 -13.39 -3.67
CA SER A 328 23.74 -14.52 -2.72
C SER A 328 25.18 -15.03 -2.48
N THR A 329 26.19 -14.34 -3.01
CA THR A 329 27.61 -14.70 -2.99
C THR A 329 28.44 -13.98 -1.92
N GLN A 330 27.90 -13.08 -1.11
CA GLN A 330 28.67 -12.36 -0.08
C GLN A 330 28.40 -12.78 1.37
N SER A 331 27.69 -13.88 1.61
CA SER A 331 27.42 -14.39 2.97
C SER A 331 28.25 -15.62 3.36
N ALA A 332 29.39 -15.85 2.68
CA ALA A 332 30.34 -16.92 3.02
C ALA A 332 31.77 -16.36 2.98
N ALA A 333 32.06 -15.41 3.87
CA ALA A 333 33.43 -15.03 4.24
C ALA A 333 33.46 -14.56 5.68
#